data_6df927e16459761a6f0d8e36659d8190
#
_entry.id   6df927e16459761a6f0d8e36659d8190
#
_cell.length_a   1.000
_cell.length_b   1.000
_cell.length_c   1.000
_cell.angle_alpha   90.00
_cell.angle_beta   90.00
_cell.angle_gamma   90.00
#
_symmetry.space_group_name_H-M   'P 1'
#
loop_
_entity.id
_entity.type
_entity.pdbx_description
1 polymer ?
#
loop_
_entity_poly.entity_id
_entity_poly.type
_entity_poly.pdbx_seq_one_letter_code
_entity_poly.pdbx_strand_id
1 'polypeptide(L)'
;MKQDDLEAIATYLKDIPAESAATAPLSADDPSMQAGAAIYRDLCAACHKLDGAGVAALFPSLAASGSVASREPTSLIRVVLRGAQSVSTSAAPIGPRMPAFGWQLNDAELAALLTYIRNSWGHAAMPVTERTVRNARSRLAVRND
;
A
#
# COMPACT_ATOMS: atom_id res chain seq x y z
N MET A 1 -0.58 -7.43 -29.10
CA MET A 1 0.07 -6.14 -28.85
C MET A 1 1.52 -6.30 -29.29
N LYS A 2 2.00 -5.42 -30.15
CA LYS A 2 3.38 -5.48 -30.67
C LYS A 2 4.34 -4.91 -29.62
N GLN A 3 5.62 -5.29 -29.69
CA GLN A 3 6.64 -4.79 -28.75
C GLN A 3 6.75 -3.27 -28.80
N ASP A 4 6.71 -2.69 -29.98
CA ASP A 4 6.78 -1.24 -30.20
C ASP A 4 5.62 -0.49 -29.53
N ASP A 5 4.40 -1.09 -29.50
CA ASP A 5 3.25 -0.52 -28.80
C ASP A 5 3.48 -0.49 -27.29
N LEU A 6 4.10 -1.55 -26.73
CA LEU A 6 4.43 -1.63 -25.30
C LEU A 6 5.47 -0.58 -24.90
N GLU A 7 6.49 -0.40 -25.73
CA GLU A 7 7.54 0.60 -25.50
C GLU A 7 6.99 2.02 -25.58
N ALA A 8 6.12 2.30 -26.57
CA ALA A 8 5.46 3.59 -26.70
C ALA A 8 4.56 3.91 -25.48
N ILE A 9 3.78 2.94 -25.01
CA ILE A 9 2.94 3.08 -23.81
C ILE A 9 3.81 3.30 -22.58
N ALA A 10 4.88 2.53 -22.40
CA ALA A 10 5.78 2.68 -21.27
C ALA A 10 6.47 4.05 -21.25
N THR A 11 6.91 4.53 -22.41
CA THR A 11 7.50 5.87 -22.56
C THR A 11 6.48 6.95 -22.19
N TYR A 12 5.28 6.89 -22.76
CA TYR A 12 4.21 7.84 -22.45
C TYR A 12 3.88 7.89 -20.95
N LEU A 13 3.75 6.72 -20.30
CA LEU A 13 3.43 6.66 -18.87
C LEU A 13 4.56 7.19 -17.99
N LYS A 14 5.82 7.04 -18.40
CA LYS A 14 6.98 7.58 -17.68
C LYS A 14 7.14 9.09 -17.86
N ASP A 15 6.71 9.65 -18.99
CA ASP A 15 6.80 11.07 -19.29
C ASP A 15 5.66 11.89 -18.64
N ILE A 16 4.62 11.22 -18.12
CA ILE A 16 3.58 11.91 -17.35
C ILE A 16 4.21 12.47 -16.07
N PRO A 17 4.13 13.80 -15.84
CA PRO A 17 4.65 14.40 -14.62
C PRO A 17 4.05 13.72 -13.40
N ALA A 18 4.91 13.26 -12.48
CA ALA A 18 4.43 12.72 -11.21
C ALA A 18 3.71 13.83 -10.45
N GLU A 19 2.44 13.65 -10.16
CA GLU A 19 1.66 14.55 -9.31
C GLU A 19 2.13 14.38 -7.86
N SER A 20 3.30 14.93 -7.58
CA SER A 20 3.91 14.89 -6.26
C SER A 20 3.27 15.98 -5.40
N ALA A 21 2.29 15.64 -4.62
CA ALA A 21 2.01 16.40 -3.41
C ALA A 21 3.09 16.04 -2.37
N ALA A 22 4.30 16.57 -2.57
CA ALA A 22 5.37 16.42 -1.60
C ALA A 22 4.96 17.18 -0.32
N THR A 23 4.41 16.45 0.62
CA THR A 23 4.25 16.91 2.01
C THR A 23 5.53 16.57 2.76
N ALA A 24 5.87 17.33 3.80
CA ALA A 24 6.92 16.87 4.70
C ALA A 24 6.45 15.56 5.38
N PRO A 25 7.33 14.57 5.56
CA PRO A 25 6.95 13.36 6.28
C PRO A 25 6.53 13.69 7.71
N LEU A 26 5.59 12.92 8.24
CA LEU A 26 5.20 13.06 9.65
C LEU A 26 6.36 12.74 10.58
N SER A 27 6.40 13.42 11.73
CA SER A 27 7.36 13.10 12.78
C SER A 27 7.17 11.66 13.28
N ALA A 28 8.27 10.98 13.59
CA ALA A 28 8.22 9.66 14.22
C ALA A 28 7.51 9.68 15.59
N ASP A 29 7.46 10.85 16.25
CA ASP A 29 6.78 11.05 17.54
C ASP A 29 5.28 11.28 17.39
N ASP A 30 4.76 11.40 16.17
CA ASP A 30 3.32 11.50 15.94
C ASP A 30 2.61 10.23 16.45
N PRO A 31 1.54 10.36 17.24
CA PRO A 31 0.82 9.20 17.80
C PRO A 31 0.34 8.20 16.74
N SER A 32 -0.07 8.69 15.57
CA SER A 32 -0.49 7.81 14.46
C SER A 32 0.68 7.02 13.87
N MET A 33 1.88 7.64 13.81
CA MET A 33 3.10 6.96 13.37
C MET A 33 3.53 5.87 14.36
N GLN A 34 3.47 6.14 15.67
CA GLN A 34 3.81 5.15 16.70
C GLN A 34 2.83 3.97 16.70
N ALA A 35 1.53 4.25 16.67
CA ALA A 35 0.49 3.21 16.60
C ALA A 35 0.61 2.38 15.32
N GLY A 36 0.78 3.05 14.17
CA GLY A 36 0.96 2.40 12.87
C GLY A 36 2.22 1.54 12.81
N ALA A 37 3.34 2.00 13.41
CA ALA A 37 4.59 1.25 13.50
C ALA A 37 4.44 -0.04 14.32
N ALA A 38 3.68 0.00 15.43
CA ALA A 38 3.40 -1.18 16.24
C ALA A 38 2.60 -2.22 15.43
N ILE A 39 1.50 -1.80 14.81
CA ILE A 39 0.67 -2.67 13.97
C ILE A 39 1.47 -3.24 12.80
N TYR A 40 2.30 -2.42 12.15
CA TYR A 40 3.15 -2.87 11.06
C TYR A 40 4.10 -3.98 11.47
N ARG A 41 4.79 -3.84 12.61
CA ARG A 41 5.69 -4.87 13.14
C ARG A 41 4.98 -6.19 13.37
N ASP A 42 3.79 -6.13 13.94
CA ASP A 42 3.05 -7.33 14.34
C ASP A 42 2.42 -8.07 13.16
N LEU A 43 1.91 -7.34 12.16
CA LEU A 43 1.08 -7.94 11.11
C LEU A 43 1.74 -7.95 9.72
N CYS A 44 2.69 -7.06 9.44
CA CYS A 44 3.18 -6.81 8.07
C CYS A 44 4.66 -7.15 7.90
N ALA A 45 5.48 -6.90 8.92
CA ALA A 45 6.94 -6.96 8.81
C ALA A 45 7.47 -8.37 8.50
N ALA A 46 6.75 -9.43 8.87
CA ALA A 46 7.15 -10.81 8.57
C ALA A 46 7.33 -11.06 7.06
N CYS A 47 6.49 -10.42 6.23
CA CYS A 47 6.56 -10.53 4.77
C CYS A 47 7.23 -9.32 4.12
N HIS A 48 6.90 -8.11 4.57
CA HIS A 48 7.38 -6.88 3.96
C HIS A 48 8.68 -6.35 4.57
N LYS A 49 9.23 -7.01 5.60
CA LYS A 49 10.40 -6.63 6.40
C LYS A 49 10.22 -5.29 7.14
N LEU A 50 11.07 -5.04 8.13
CA LEU A 50 11.03 -3.79 8.90
C LEU A 50 11.38 -2.55 8.07
N ASP A 51 12.23 -2.72 7.08
CA ASP A 51 12.66 -1.68 6.15
C ASP A 51 11.71 -1.50 4.95
N GLY A 52 10.61 -2.23 4.90
CA GLY A 52 9.65 -2.19 3.79
C GLY A 52 10.18 -2.73 2.47
N ALA A 53 11.37 -3.34 2.44
CA ALA A 53 12.00 -3.80 1.19
C ALA A 53 11.32 -5.03 0.58
N GLY A 54 10.54 -5.77 1.36
CA GLY A 54 9.93 -7.01 0.91
C GLY A 54 10.93 -8.11 0.60
N VAL A 55 10.53 -9.08 -0.19
CA VAL A 55 11.38 -10.19 -0.66
C VAL A 55 11.25 -10.29 -2.17
N ALA A 56 12.36 -10.18 -2.89
CA ALA A 56 12.38 -10.21 -4.35
C ALA A 56 11.64 -11.44 -4.90
N ALA A 57 10.84 -11.25 -5.92
CA ALA A 57 9.99 -12.25 -6.57
C ALA A 57 8.93 -12.94 -5.66
N LEU A 58 8.84 -12.58 -4.39
CA LEU A 58 7.93 -13.20 -3.43
C LEU A 58 6.98 -12.17 -2.80
N PHE A 59 7.52 -11.20 -2.06
CA PHE A 59 6.72 -10.17 -1.38
C PHE A 59 7.10 -8.78 -1.88
N PRO A 60 6.14 -7.96 -2.31
CA PRO A 60 6.44 -6.66 -2.92
C PRO A 60 7.10 -5.71 -1.93
N SER A 61 8.04 -4.90 -2.43
CA SER A 61 8.59 -3.78 -1.67
C SER A 61 7.52 -2.72 -1.47
N LEU A 62 7.32 -2.29 -0.23
CA LEU A 62 6.51 -1.13 0.12
C LEU A 62 7.33 0.15 0.00
N ALA A 63 8.62 0.10 0.35
CA ALA A 63 9.54 1.24 0.28
C ALA A 63 9.75 1.75 -1.16
N ALA A 64 9.67 0.87 -2.16
CA ALA A 64 9.80 1.24 -3.57
C ALA A 64 8.45 1.34 -4.32
N SER A 65 7.32 1.28 -3.59
CA SER A 65 6.00 1.21 -4.21
C SER A 65 5.40 2.58 -4.52
N GLY A 66 5.19 2.88 -5.79
CA GLY A 66 4.45 4.08 -6.20
C GLY A 66 3.00 4.10 -5.70
N SER A 67 2.38 2.94 -5.47
CA SER A 67 1.04 2.86 -4.89
C SER A 67 1.00 3.34 -3.44
N VAL A 68 2.09 3.17 -2.68
CA VAL A 68 2.21 3.69 -1.31
C VAL A 68 2.28 5.21 -1.32
N ALA A 69 3.03 5.78 -2.24
CA ALA A 69 3.18 7.23 -2.40
C ALA A 69 2.00 7.91 -3.10
N SER A 70 1.09 7.13 -3.71
CA SER A 70 -0.07 7.66 -4.44
C SER A 70 -0.89 8.63 -3.60
N ARG A 71 -1.41 9.70 -4.23
CA ARG A 71 -2.30 10.67 -3.60
C ARG A 71 -3.55 10.01 -3.01
N GLU A 72 -4.13 9.03 -3.72
CA GLU A 72 -5.34 8.33 -3.32
C GLU A 72 -5.03 6.99 -2.63
N PRO A 73 -5.33 6.83 -1.33
CA PRO A 73 -5.02 5.62 -0.57
C PRO A 73 -6.02 4.47 -0.80
N THR A 74 -7.05 4.65 -1.62
CA THR A 74 -8.18 3.70 -1.76
C THR A 74 -7.72 2.29 -2.12
N SER A 75 -6.74 2.15 -3.02
CA SER A 75 -6.18 0.85 -3.42
C SER A 75 -5.46 0.17 -2.26
N LEU A 76 -4.69 0.91 -1.46
CA LEU A 76 -4.02 0.37 -0.27
C LEU A 76 -5.03 -0.09 0.78
N ILE A 77 -6.05 0.73 1.05
CA ILE A 77 -7.13 0.39 1.98
C ILE A 77 -7.79 -0.93 1.54
N ARG A 78 -8.13 -1.04 0.25
CA ARG A 78 -8.74 -2.26 -0.29
C ARG A 78 -7.85 -3.49 -0.12
N VAL A 79 -6.56 -3.36 -0.44
CA VAL A 79 -5.60 -4.48 -0.35
C VAL A 79 -5.48 -4.96 1.10
N VAL A 80 -5.38 -4.06 2.07
CA VAL A 80 -5.28 -4.48 3.47
C VAL A 80 -6.59 -5.06 3.98
N LEU A 81 -7.73 -4.47 3.62
CA LEU A 81 -9.04 -4.96 4.07
C LEU A 81 -9.38 -6.34 3.51
N ARG A 82 -9.09 -6.61 2.23
CA ARG A 82 -9.52 -7.82 1.52
C ARG A 82 -8.41 -8.81 1.19
N GLY A 83 -7.17 -8.43 1.44
CA GLY A 83 -6.03 -9.18 0.97
C GLY A 83 -5.81 -9.02 -0.54
N ALA A 84 -4.80 -9.72 -1.02
CA ALA A 84 -4.47 -9.79 -2.44
C ALA A 84 -3.85 -11.14 -2.77
N GLN A 85 -4.05 -11.59 -4.00
CA GLN A 85 -3.44 -12.80 -4.54
C GLN A 85 -2.59 -12.41 -5.75
N SER A 86 -1.32 -12.72 -5.71
CA SER A 86 -0.44 -12.55 -6.85
C SER A 86 -0.76 -13.58 -7.94
N VAL A 87 -0.70 -13.18 -9.19
CA VAL A 87 -0.84 -14.09 -10.32
C VAL A 87 0.46 -14.86 -10.50
N SER A 88 0.36 -16.18 -10.67
CA SER A 88 1.53 -16.99 -11.02
C SER A 88 1.97 -16.71 -12.46
N THR A 89 3.26 -16.55 -12.64
CA THR A 89 3.89 -16.35 -13.97
C THR A 89 5.03 -17.35 -14.16
N SER A 90 5.55 -17.47 -15.37
CA SER A 90 6.73 -18.31 -15.62
C SER A 90 7.97 -17.87 -14.84
N ALA A 91 8.11 -16.57 -14.56
CA ALA A 91 9.20 -16.01 -13.77
C ALA A 91 8.96 -16.10 -12.24
N ALA A 92 7.70 -16.20 -11.81
CA ALA A 92 7.28 -16.31 -10.42
C ALA A 92 6.14 -17.34 -10.33
N PRO A 93 6.46 -18.65 -10.33
CA PRO A 93 5.45 -19.71 -10.38
C PRO A 93 4.63 -19.84 -9.10
N ILE A 94 5.11 -19.30 -7.98
CA ILE A 94 4.38 -19.22 -6.73
C ILE A 94 3.77 -17.83 -6.61
N GLY A 95 2.44 -17.77 -6.60
CA GLY A 95 1.68 -16.54 -6.34
C GLY A 95 1.36 -16.40 -4.86
N PRO A 96 2.19 -15.73 -4.05
CA PRO A 96 1.92 -15.57 -2.63
C PRO A 96 0.63 -14.79 -2.40
N ARG A 97 -0.01 -15.08 -1.27
CA ARG A 97 -1.24 -14.41 -0.85
C ARG A 97 -0.98 -13.49 0.33
N MET A 98 -1.40 -12.24 0.20
CA MET A 98 -1.54 -11.33 1.33
C MET A 98 -2.87 -11.61 2.03
N PRO A 99 -2.89 -11.88 3.35
CA PRO A 99 -4.12 -12.07 4.10
C PRO A 99 -5.02 -10.83 4.10
N ALA A 100 -6.32 -11.04 4.33
CA ALA A 100 -7.25 -9.96 4.60
C ALA A 100 -7.21 -9.60 6.09
N PHE A 101 -7.03 -8.32 6.41
CA PHE A 101 -7.00 -7.82 7.80
C PHE A 101 -8.25 -7.02 8.18
N GLY A 102 -9.27 -7.00 7.31
CA GLY A 102 -10.50 -6.24 7.54
C GLY A 102 -11.31 -6.70 8.77
N TRP A 103 -11.15 -7.94 9.18
CA TRP A 103 -11.78 -8.52 10.39
C TRP A 103 -11.01 -8.20 11.67
N GLN A 104 -9.71 -7.90 11.56
CA GLN A 104 -8.80 -7.72 12.70
C GLN A 104 -8.55 -6.24 13.01
N LEU A 105 -8.50 -5.38 11.98
CA LEU A 105 -8.22 -3.96 12.14
C LEU A 105 -9.50 -3.14 12.07
N ASN A 106 -9.74 -2.31 13.07
CA ASN A 106 -10.76 -1.26 13.02
C ASN A 106 -10.31 -0.08 12.14
N ASP A 107 -11.20 0.89 11.93
CA ASP A 107 -10.93 1.99 10.99
C ASP A 107 -9.81 2.93 11.46
N ALA A 108 -9.68 3.14 12.77
CA ALA A 108 -8.61 3.96 13.34
C ALA A 108 -7.25 3.27 13.25
N GLU A 109 -7.19 1.98 13.55
CA GLU A 109 -5.99 1.15 13.46
C GLU A 109 -5.49 1.06 12.01
N LEU A 110 -6.38 0.84 11.06
CA LEU A 110 -6.01 0.81 9.64
C LEU A 110 -5.56 2.19 9.16
N ALA A 111 -6.18 3.28 9.61
CA ALA A 111 -5.74 4.63 9.29
C ALA A 111 -4.33 4.91 9.81
N ALA A 112 -4.02 4.52 11.05
CA ALA A 112 -2.69 4.64 11.64
C ALA A 112 -1.65 3.80 10.89
N LEU A 113 -1.95 2.53 10.60
CA LEU A 113 -1.09 1.63 9.84
C LEU A 113 -0.73 2.21 8.46
N LEU A 114 -1.73 2.69 7.71
CA LEU A 114 -1.51 3.24 6.39
C LEU A 114 -0.81 4.60 6.43
N THR A 115 -1.04 5.41 7.44
CA THR A 115 -0.31 6.66 7.69
C THR A 115 1.17 6.36 7.91
N TYR A 116 1.51 5.37 8.76
CA TYR A 116 2.88 4.92 8.97
C TYR A 116 3.55 4.45 7.68
N ILE A 117 2.94 3.52 6.94
CA ILE A 117 3.48 2.99 5.68
C ILE A 117 3.75 4.12 4.68
N ARG A 118 2.85 5.10 4.58
CA ARG A 118 2.90 6.22 3.65
C ARG A 118 3.86 7.35 4.06
N ASN A 119 4.42 7.28 5.27
CA ASN A 119 5.38 8.25 5.79
C ASN A 119 6.70 7.59 6.26
N SER A 120 6.94 6.34 5.85
CA SER A 120 8.15 5.58 6.16
C SER A 120 9.02 5.39 4.91
N TRP A 121 10.28 5.05 5.12
CA TRP A 121 11.23 4.65 4.07
C TRP A 121 11.39 5.64 2.92
N GLY A 122 11.30 6.94 3.20
CA GLY A 122 11.43 8.01 2.21
C GLY A 122 10.10 8.44 1.57
N HIS A 123 8.99 7.81 1.90
CA HIS A 123 7.66 8.31 1.52
C HIS A 123 7.26 9.50 2.40
N ALA A 124 6.53 10.44 1.81
CA ALA A 124 5.96 11.62 2.46
C ALA A 124 4.60 11.93 1.84
N ALA A 125 3.61 11.12 2.15
CA ALA A 125 2.26 11.26 1.62
C ALA A 125 1.26 11.67 2.71
N MET A 126 0.16 12.27 2.30
CA MET A 126 -0.87 12.71 3.25
C MET A 126 -1.35 11.57 4.16
N PRO A 127 -1.56 11.85 5.47
CA PRO A 127 -2.12 10.89 6.41
C PRO A 127 -3.46 10.33 5.93
N VAL A 128 -3.71 9.08 6.28
CA VAL A 128 -5.01 8.45 6.04
C VAL A 128 -5.91 8.69 7.25
N THR A 129 -7.11 9.18 7.01
CA THR A 129 -8.07 9.41 8.11
C THR A 129 -8.98 8.20 8.33
N GLU A 130 -9.45 8.04 9.56
CA GLU A 130 -10.47 7.02 9.90
C GLU A 130 -11.72 7.15 9.01
N ARG A 131 -12.15 8.37 8.70
CA ARG A 131 -13.28 8.64 7.79
C ARG A 131 -13.02 8.08 6.38
N THR A 132 -11.80 8.22 5.87
CA THR A 132 -11.41 7.67 4.56
C THR A 132 -11.51 6.15 4.56
N VAL A 133 -11.02 5.50 5.62
CA VAL A 133 -11.10 4.05 5.79
C VAL A 133 -12.56 3.59 5.88
N ARG A 134 -13.36 4.22 6.72
CA ARG A 134 -14.78 3.90 6.91
C ARG A 134 -15.56 3.98 5.60
N ASN A 135 -15.36 5.04 4.82
CA ASN A 135 -15.99 5.21 3.51
C ASN A 135 -15.57 4.12 2.53
N ALA A 136 -14.29 3.75 2.52
CA ALA A 136 -13.80 2.68 1.65
C ALA A 136 -14.38 1.32 2.07
N ARG A 137 -14.42 1.02 3.37
CA ARG A 137 -15.00 -0.22 3.92
C ARG A 137 -16.48 -0.35 3.56
N SER A 138 -17.27 0.73 3.70
CA SER A 138 -18.69 0.73 3.34
C SER A 138 -18.91 0.44 1.85
N ARG A 139 -18.12 1.06 0.97
CA ARG A 139 -18.18 0.81 -0.48
C ARG A 139 -17.79 -0.63 -0.85
N LEU A 140 -16.85 -1.22 -0.13
CA LEU A 140 -16.44 -2.60 -0.35
C LEU A 140 -17.49 -3.61 0.13
N ALA A 141 -18.24 -3.30 1.19
CA ALA A 141 -19.34 -4.14 1.67
C ALA A 141 -20.49 -4.22 0.65
N VAL A 142 -20.86 -3.07 0.06
CA VAL A 142 -21.95 -3.00 -0.95
C VAL A 142 -21.64 -3.78 -2.25
N ARG A 143 -20.37 -4.03 -2.57
CA ARG A 143 -19.96 -4.73 -3.81
C ARG A 143 -19.87 -6.25 -3.66
N ASN A 144 -20.32 -6.81 -2.56
CA ASN A 144 -20.31 -8.26 -2.30
C ASN A 144 -21.68 -8.92 -2.51
N ASP A 145 -22.70 -8.14 -2.87
CA ASP A 145 -24.03 -8.57 -3.23
C ASP A 145 -24.18 -8.60 -4.76
#